data_af13e0b016c9b25baf2562f6ee93b61a
#
_entry.id   af13e0b016c9b25baf2562f6ee93b61a
#
_cell.length_a   1.000
_cell.length_b   1.000
_cell.length_c   1.000
_cell.angle_alpha   90.00
_cell.angle_beta   90.00
_cell.angle_gamma   90.00
#
_symmetry.space_group_name_H-M   'P 1'
#
loop_
_entity.id
_entity.type
_entity.pdbx_description
1 polymer ?
#
loop_
_entity_poly.entity_id
_entity_poly.type
_entity_poly.pdbx_seq_one_letter_code
_entity_poly.pdbx_strand_id
1 'polypeptide(L)'
;MLKVVVTHHPFDLPDQGGDVDLVGRAREAMEVFSRCGVDLLMSGHFHVSEAGSTAARHEIAGYSALVVQAGTATSTRGRGEENSFNVLRVRDDEIGVERMSWREDAKAFAPKLTERFVREGDCWIERP
;
A
#
# COMPACT_ATOMS: atom_id res chain seq x y z
N MET A 1 13.59 -12.99 3.55
CA MET A 1 13.32 -12.64 2.12
C MET A 1 11.93 -12.02 2.06
N LEU A 2 11.81 -10.79 1.57
CA LEU A 2 10.53 -10.08 1.39
C LEU A 2 9.73 -10.70 0.24
N LYS A 3 8.46 -11.05 0.48
CA LYS A 3 7.54 -11.58 -0.53
C LYS A 3 6.55 -10.49 -0.93
N VAL A 4 6.57 -10.12 -2.20
CA VAL A 4 5.77 -9.03 -2.75
C VAL A 4 4.81 -9.55 -3.80
N VAL A 5 3.55 -9.13 -3.73
CA VAL A 5 2.53 -9.35 -4.77
C VAL A 5 2.17 -8.00 -5.39
N VAL A 6 2.22 -7.93 -6.71
CA VAL A 6 1.89 -6.71 -7.47
C VAL A 6 0.70 -7.00 -8.38
N THR A 7 -0.34 -6.17 -8.28
CA THR A 7 -1.55 -6.29 -9.10
C THR A 7 -2.03 -4.93 -9.57
N HIS A 8 -2.89 -4.91 -10.61
CA HIS A 8 -3.53 -3.66 -11.04
C HIS A 8 -4.62 -3.24 -10.04
N HIS A 9 -5.58 -4.13 -9.76
CA HIS A 9 -6.60 -3.89 -8.76
C HIS A 9 -6.09 -4.30 -7.36
N PRO A 10 -6.41 -3.56 -6.30
CA PRO A 10 -5.99 -3.89 -4.95
C PRO A 10 -6.77 -5.08 -4.36
N PHE A 11 -6.14 -5.78 -3.44
CA PHE A 11 -6.79 -6.76 -2.56
C PHE A 11 -7.42 -6.09 -1.33
N ASP A 12 -6.92 -4.93 -0.95
CA ASP A 12 -7.36 -4.15 0.19
C ASP A 12 -7.09 -2.65 -0.03
N LEU A 13 -7.90 -1.83 0.63
CA LEU A 13 -7.73 -0.37 0.71
C LEU A 13 -7.89 0.04 2.18
N PRO A 14 -6.84 0.47 2.87
CA PRO A 14 -6.86 0.71 4.31
C PRO A 14 -7.96 1.64 4.81
N ASP A 15 -8.20 2.74 4.12
CA ASP A 15 -9.08 3.81 4.60
C ASP A 15 -10.47 3.89 3.92
N GLN A 16 -10.80 2.98 3.02
CA GLN A 16 -12.09 3.01 2.33
C GLN A 16 -13.04 1.92 2.83
N GLY A 17 -13.95 2.30 3.72
CA GLY A 17 -15.09 1.45 4.07
C GLY A 17 -16.09 1.40 2.91
N GLY A 18 -16.42 0.21 2.42
CA GLY A 18 -17.43 -0.03 1.39
C GLY A 18 -17.01 -1.03 0.32
N ASP A 19 -17.94 -1.36 -0.56
CA ASP A 19 -17.71 -2.17 -1.77
C ASP A 19 -16.92 -1.36 -2.78
N VAL A 20 -15.61 -1.51 -2.72
CA VAL A 20 -14.66 -0.96 -3.69
C VAL A 20 -14.32 -2.06 -4.69
N ASP A 21 -13.90 -1.69 -5.89
CA ASP A 21 -13.50 -2.58 -6.98
C ASP A 21 -12.20 -3.34 -6.63
N LEU A 22 -12.28 -4.21 -5.64
CA LEU A 22 -11.19 -5.09 -5.24
C LEU A 22 -11.03 -6.26 -6.23
N VAL A 23 -9.89 -6.92 -6.15
CA VAL A 23 -9.68 -8.19 -6.86
C VAL A 23 -10.76 -9.20 -6.45
N GLY A 24 -11.36 -9.87 -7.43
CA GLY A 24 -12.32 -10.95 -7.15
C GLY A 24 -11.70 -12.02 -6.26
N ARG A 25 -12.48 -12.51 -5.28
CA ARG A 25 -12.03 -13.47 -4.26
C ARG A 25 -10.86 -12.98 -3.41
N ALA A 26 -10.83 -11.68 -3.10
CA ALA A 26 -9.76 -11.07 -2.30
C ALA A 26 -9.58 -11.79 -0.96
N ARG A 27 -10.66 -12.23 -0.31
CA ARG A 27 -10.61 -12.93 0.97
C ARG A 27 -9.88 -14.27 0.88
N GLU A 28 -10.24 -15.09 -0.12
CA GLU A 28 -9.57 -16.40 -0.33
C GLU A 28 -8.09 -16.20 -0.68
N ALA A 29 -7.78 -15.17 -1.48
CA ALA A 29 -6.40 -14.82 -1.80
C ALA A 29 -5.63 -14.42 -0.54
N MET A 30 -6.21 -13.63 0.35
CA MET A 30 -5.58 -13.24 1.62
C MET A 30 -5.29 -14.44 2.53
N GLU A 31 -6.17 -15.44 2.57
CA GLU A 31 -5.93 -16.69 3.28
C GLU A 31 -4.73 -17.47 2.72
N VAL A 32 -4.56 -17.47 1.40
CA VAL A 32 -3.38 -18.07 0.75
C VAL A 32 -2.13 -17.25 1.06
N PHE A 33 -2.21 -15.93 0.97
CA PHE A 33 -1.08 -15.02 1.26
C PHE A 33 -0.58 -15.19 2.70
N SER A 34 -1.49 -15.35 3.66
CA SER A 34 -1.10 -15.58 5.04
C SER A 34 -0.30 -16.90 5.21
N ARG A 35 -0.74 -17.99 4.57
CA ARG A 35 -0.02 -19.27 4.59
C ARG A 35 1.32 -19.21 3.86
N CYS A 36 1.43 -18.35 2.85
CA CYS A 36 2.67 -18.15 2.11
C CYS A 36 3.60 -17.12 2.75
N GLY A 37 3.14 -16.39 3.76
CA GLY A 37 3.89 -15.31 4.40
C GLY A 37 4.20 -14.16 3.43
N VAL A 38 3.18 -13.69 2.69
CA VAL A 38 3.30 -12.49 1.84
C VAL A 38 3.41 -11.26 2.71
N ASP A 39 4.39 -10.41 2.45
CA ASP A 39 4.70 -9.23 3.26
C ASP A 39 4.07 -7.96 2.72
N LEU A 40 4.06 -7.79 1.40
CA LEU A 40 3.72 -6.53 0.75
C LEU A 40 2.80 -6.77 -0.45
N LEU A 41 1.68 -6.05 -0.47
CA LEU A 41 0.74 -5.97 -1.59
C LEU A 41 0.85 -4.59 -2.23
N MET A 42 1.19 -4.54 -3.51
CA MET A 42 1.31 -3.30 -4.27
C MET A 42 0.26 -3.26 -5.38
N SER A 43 -0.43 -2.13 -5.49
CA SER A 43 -1.47 -1.94 -6.51
C SER A 43 -1.58 -0.48 -6.97
N GLY A 44 -2.39 -0.25 -8.00
CA GLY A 44 -2.76 1.05 -8.51
C GLY A 44 -4.27 1.16 -8.69
N HIS A 45 -4.73 1.51 -9.89
CA HIS A 45 -6.11 1.59 -10.37
C HIS A 45 -6.92 2.79 -9.88
N PHE A 46 -6.98 3.06 -8.57
CA PHE A 46 -7.85 4.11 -8.02
C PHE A 46 -7.31 5.53 -8.19
N HIS A 47 -6.06 5.68 -8.61
CA HIS A 47 -5.39 6.98 -8.78
C HIS A 47 -5.27 7.79 -7.48
N VAL A 48 -5.30 7.10 -6.35
CA VAL A 48 -5.10 7.62 -4.99
C VAL A 48 -3.94 6.89 -4.35
N SER A 49 -3.07 7.61 -3.66
CA SER A 49 -1.90 7.04 -2.99
C SER A 49 -2.20 6.77 -1.53
N GLU A 50 -1.96 5.54 -1.09
CA GLU A 50 -2.28 5.09 0.26
C GLU A 50 -1.33 3.98 0.73
N ALA A 51 -1.06 3.90 2.04
CA ALA A 51 -0.35 2.80 2.64
C ALA A 51 -1.00 2.41 3.98
N GLY A 52 -0.95 1.14 4.33
CA GLY A 52 -1.55 0.65 5.58
C GLY A 52 -1.49 -0.87 5.72
N SER A 53 -1.99 -1.37 6.84
CA SER A 53 -2.03 -2.80 7.15
C SER A 53 -3.36 -3.43 6.71
N THR A 54 -3.31 -4.67 6.19
CA THR A 54 -4.51 -5.46 5.84
C THR A 54 -5.36 -5.84 7.05
N ALA A 55 -4.85 -5.69 8.27
CA ALA A 55 -5.54 -6.08 9.50
C ALA A 55 -6.91 -5.39 9.70
N ALA A 56 -7.08 -4.19 9.16
CA ALA A 56 -8.33 -3.44 9.29
C ALA A 56 -9.51 -4.06 8.52
N ARG A 57 -9.25 -4.74 7.40
CA ARG A 57 -10.29 -5.34 6.54
C ARG A 57 -10.29 -6.86 6.58
N HIS A 58 -9.10 -7.46 6.61
CA HIS A 58 -8.91 -8.91 6.58
C HIS A 58 -8.35 -9.38 7.92
N GLU A 59 -9.23 -9.66 8.88
CA GLU A 59 -8.84 -10.21 10.18
C GLU A 59 -8.38 -11.67 10.01
N ILE A 60 -7.08 -11.86 9.89
CA ILE A 60 -6.44 -13.18 9.93
C ILE A 60 -5.56 -13.23 11.17
N ALA A 61 -5.85 -14.16 12.08
CA ALA A 61 -5.15 -14.28 13.35
C ALA A 61 -3.64 -14.43 13.14
N GLY A 62 -2.87 -13.50 13.73
CA GLY A 62 -1.41 -13.53 13.70
C GLY A 62 -0.77 -13.13 12.37
N TYR A 63 -1.53 -12.59 11.41
CA TYR A 63 -0.99 -12.16 10.12
C TYR A 63 -1.59 -10.84 9.64
N SER A 64 -0.74 -9.97 9.13
CA SER A 64 -1.15 -8.85 8.26
C SER A 64 -0.03 -8.49 7.28
N ALA A 65 -0.41 -8.21 6.04
CA ALA A 65 0.50 -7.65 5.04
C ALA A 65 0.46 -6.11 5.07
N LEU A 66 1.52 -5.49 4.57
CA LEU A 66 1.52 -4.07 4.22
C LEU A 66 0.87 -3.90 2.85
N VAL A 67 -0.07 -2.98 2.72
CA VAL A 67 -0.66 -2.54 1.45
C VAL A 67 -0.04 -1.21 1.06
N VAL A 68 0.43 -1.09 -0.16
CA VAL A 68 0.88 0.18 -0.74
C VAL A 68 0.18 0.39 -2.08
N GLN A 69 -0.66 1.41 -2.13
CA GLN A 69 -1.35 1.82 -3.33
C GLN A 69 -0.64 3.01 -3.97
N ALA A 70 -0.37 2.92 -5.27
CA ALA A 70 0.19 4.01 -6.03
C ALA A 70 -0.91 4.95 -6.53
N GLY A 71 -0.67 6.25 -6.41
CA GLY A 71 -1.42 7.29 -7.10
C GLY A 71 -1.07 7.33 -8.58
N THR A 72 -1.33 8.46 -9.23
CA THR A 72 -0.94 8.68 -10.63
C THR A 72 0.24 9.65 -10.71
N ALA A 73 1.31 9.24 -11.37
CA ALA A 73 2.52 10.05 -11.49
C ALA A 73 2.46 11.07 -12.63
N THR A 74 1.81 10.73 -13.75
CA THR A 74 1.87 11.52 -14.99
C THR A 74 0.51 11.77 -15.63
N SER A 75 -0.55 11.14 -15.17
CA SER A 75 -1.89 11.29 -15.73
C SER A 75 -2.58 12.56 -15.25
N THR A 76 -3.38 13.17 -16.10
CA THR A 76 -4.31 14.26 -15.74
C THR A 76 -5.60 13.75 -15.11
N ARG A 77 -5.77 12.44 -14.96
CA ARG A 77 -6.97 11.79 -14.37
C ARG A 77 -6.87 11.64 -12.85
N GLY A 78 -6.20 12.57 -12.17
CA GLY A 78 -6.15 12.61 -10.71
C GLY A 78 -7.57 12.79 -10.13
N ARG A 79 -7.90 12.06 -9.06
CA ARG A 79 -9.16 12.17 -8.33
C ARG A 79 -9.05 13.18 -7.19
N GLY A 80 -8.59 14.39 -7.51
CA GLY A 80 -8.39 15.45 -6.51
C GLY A 80 -7.07 15.38 -5.75
N GLU A 81 -6.20 14.42 -6.07
CA GLU A 81 -4.82 14.36 -5.56
C GLU A 81 -3.81 14.92 -6.56
N GLU A 82 -2.73 15.44 -6.03
CA GLU A 82 -1.55 15.79 -6.82
C GLU A 82 -0.92 14.55 -7.43
N ASN A 83 -0.30 14.68 -8.59
CA ASN A 83 0.48 13.59 -9.17
C ASN A 83 1.55 13.13 -8.17
N SER A 84 1.66 11.82 -7.97
CA SER A 84 2.53 11.26 -6.96
C SER A 84 3.05 9.86 -7.33
N PHE A 85 4.15 9.47 -6.70
CA PHE A 85 4.64 8.10 -6.68
C PHE A 85 5.23 7.80 -5.30
N ASN A 86 5.35 6.51 -4.98
CA ASN A 86 5.92 6.06 -3.71
C ASN A 86 7.34 5.56 -3.90
N VAL A 87 8.21 5.91 -2.97
CA VAL A 87 9.55 5.32 -2.80
C VAL A 87 9.52 4.43 -1.58
N LEU A 88 9.78 3.14 -1.78
CA LEU A 88 9.84 2.18 -0.69
C LEU A 88 11.31 1.91 -0.32
N ARG A 89 11.63 2.08 0.97
CA ARG A 89 12.95 1.73 1.52
C ARG A 89 12.78 0.53 2.45
N VAL A 90 13.29 -0.59 2.00
CA VAL A 90 13.20 -1.87 2.72
C VAL A 90 14.50 -2.13 3.46
N ARG A 91 14.40 -2.40 4.76
CA ARG A 91 15.52 -2.79 5.64
C ARG A 91 15.04 -3.88 6.58
N ASP A 92 15.56 -5.08 6.46
CA ASP A 92 15.22 -6.22 7.32
C ASP A 92 13.73 -6.31 7.65
N ASP A 93 13.34 -5.93 8.87
CA ASP A 93 11.96 -5.94 9.36
C ASP A 93 11.31 -4.54 9.35
N GLU A 94 11.80 -3.63 8.52
CA GLU A 94 11.26 -2.26 8.39
C GLU A 94 11.04 -1.89 6.92
N ILE A 95 9.88 -1.28 6.64
CA ILE A 95 9.57 -0.65 5.34
C ILE A 95 9.17 0.80 5.59
N GLY A 96 9.94 1.72 5.01
CA GLY A 96 9.56 3.12 4.89
C GLY A 96 8.87 3.37 3.55
N VAL A 97 7.72 4.02 3.56
CA VAL A 97 6.98 4.45 2.38
C VAL A 97 7.00 5.97 2.32
N GLU A 98 7.73 6.52 1.36
CA GLU A 98 7.82 7.96 1.14
C GLU A 98 7.02 8.34 -0.09
N ARG A 99 5.96 9.12 0.10
CA ARG A 99 5.15 9.68 -0.99
C ARG A 99 5.82 10.92 -1.56
N MET A 100 6.18 10.85 -2.83
CA MET A 100 6.71 11.96 -3.61
C MET A 100 5.57 12.59 -4.41
N SER A 101 5.22 13.84 -4.12
CA SER A 101 4.15 14.57 -4.80
C SER A 101 4.69 15.65 -5.70
N TRP A 102 4.03 15.88 -6.84
CA TRP A 102 4.36 16.96 -7.76
C TRP A 102 4.11 18.33 -7.12
N ARG A 103 5.10 19.18 -7.21
CA ARG A 103 5.02 20.57 -6.76
C ARG A 103 5.02 21.48 -7.98
N GLU A 104 3.89 22.14 -8.20
CA GLU A 104 3.71 23.01 -9.36
C GLU A 104 4.62 24.26 -9.31
N ASP A 105 4.86 24.80 -8.12
CA ASP A 105 5.75 25.92 -7.86
C ASP A 105 7.23 25.59 -8.17
N ALA A 106 7.66 24.38 -7.84
CA ALA A 106 9.04 23.92 -8.04
C ALA A 106 9.25 23.17 -9.36
N LYS A 107 8.18 22.83 -10.08
CA LYS A 107 8.20 21.95 -11.27
C LYS A 107 8.97 20.63 -11.02
N ALA A 108 8.78 20.05 -9.85
CA ALA A 108 9.49 18.85 -9.41
C ALA A 108 8.65 18.05 -8.42
N PHE A 109 8.97 16.75 -8.30
CA PHE A 109 8.47 15.92 -7.21
C PHE A 109 9.25 16.19 -5.93
N ALA A 110 8.55 16.28 -4.82
CA ALA A 110 9.14 16.48 -3.49
C ALA A 110 8.46 15.56 -2.47
N PRO A 111 9.15 15.18 -1.38
CA PRO A 111 8.55 14.41 -0.29
C PRO A 111 7.36 15.15 0.32
N LYS A 112 6.22 14.45 0.46
CA LYS A 112 5.00 14.98 1.07
C LYS A 112 4.66 14.28 2.38
N LEU A 113 4.83 12.97 2.42
CA LEU A 113 4.50 12.12 3.55
C LEU A 113 5.48 10.96 3.63
N THR A 114 5.90 10.61 4.82
CA THR A 114 6.69 9.40 5.08
C THR A 114 5.99 8.60 6.17
N GLU A 115 5.70 7.34 5.86
CA GLU A 115 5.11 6.37 6.78
C GLU A 115 6.13 5.27 7.03
N ARG A 116 6.14 4.72 8.23
CA ARG A 116 7.08 3.70 8.66
C ARG A 116 6.33 2.49 9.19
N PHE A 117 6.65 1.33 8.66
CA PHE A 117 6.06 0.05 9.06
C PHE A 117 7.14 -0.89 9.55
N VAL A 118 6.83 -1.60 10.63
CA VAL A 118 7.75 -2.56 11.26
C VAL A 118 7.07 -3.92 11.33
N ARG A 119 7.84 -4.98 11.07
CA ARG A 119 7.36 -6.35 11.23
C ARG A 119 7.42 -6.78 12.69
N GLU A 120 6.30 -7.25 13.20
CA GLU A 120 6.19 -7.92 14.49
C GLU A 120 5.56 -9.32 14.29
N GLY A 121 6.39 -10.36 14.32
CA GLY A 121 5.98 -11.70 13.90
C GLY A 121 5.65 -11.74 12.41
N ASP A 122 4.42 -12.15 12.08
CA ASP A 122 3.89 -12.14 10.71
C ASP A 122 2.95 -10.95 10.44
N CYS A 123 3.06 -9.89 11.23
CA CYS A 123 2.24 -8.68 11.12
C CYS A 123 3.10 -7.46 10.77
N TRP A 124 2.63 -6.64 9.84
CA TRP A 124 3.18 -5.32 9.56
C TRP A 124 2.37 -4.26 10.28
N ILE A 125 3.04 -3.44 11.11
CA ILE A 125 2.43 -2.46 12.00
C ILE A 125 3.03 -1.08 11.71
N GLU A 126 2.16 -0.07 11.56
CA GLU A 126 2.60 1.31 11.44
C GLU A 126 3.22 1.80 12.76
N ARG A 127 4.32 2.51 12.64
CA ARG A 127 5.02 3.16 13.75
C ARG A 127 5.26 4.64 13.44
N PRO A 128 5.07 5.51 14.44
CA PRO A 128 5.36 6.93 14.29
C PRO A 128 6.83 7.23 13.99
#